data_d7886c9c060c75f7a15bfa240afa49fa
#
_entry.id   d7886c9c060c75f7a15bfa240afa49fa
#
_cell.length_a   1.000
_cell.length_b   1.000
_cell.length_c   1.000
_cell.angle_alpha   90.00
_cell.angle_beta   90.00
_cell.angle_gamma   90.00
#
_symmetry.space_group_name_H-M   'P 1'
#
loop_
_entity.id
_entity.type
_entity.pdbx_description
1 polymer ?
#
loop_
_entity_poly.entity_id
_entity_poly.type
_entity_poly.pdbx_seq_one_letter_code
_entity_poly.pdbx_strand_id
1 'polypeptide(L)'
;FKDGNLLRIPIRDNRVQTLLVPALTYTKKVAIMTQKERQARGKKMDFIPVECFEIRKINQEDQLITPAGYYDRITRILTAAGMKFTLEDLRPLGPLVTNWKEVDSYDLRYKQRETLESIVAHERGYVCWPTGTGKSFLVGLICQLLPKAKIVITTKHLDPLSDLYRNLCG
;
A
#
# COMPACT_ATOMS: atom_id res chain seq x y z
N PHE A 1 9.54 14.00 -3.48
CA PHE A 1 9.86 13.73 -2.06
C PHE A 1 8.94 12.64 -1.53
N LYS A 2 9.49 11.74 -0.74
CA LYS A 2 8.76 10.68 -0.05
C LYS A 2 8.76 10.99 1.44
N ASP A 3 7.57 11.23 1.98
CA ASP A 3 7.38 11.64 3.37
C ASP A 3 6.34 10.71 4.02
N GLY A 4 6.81 9.80 4.85
CA GLY A 4 5.99 8.74 5.39
C GLY A 4 5.38 7.87 4.28
N ASN A 5 4.05 7.79 4.23
CA ASN A 5 3.30 7.08 3.21
C ASN A 5 2.83 7.96 2.04
N LEU A 6 3.35 9.17 1.92
CA LEU A 6 2.98 10.12 0.89
C LEU A 6 4.15 10.42 -0.05
N LEU A 7 3.83 10.67 -1.31
CA LEU A 7 4.71 11.28 -2.28
C LEU A 7 4.31 12.74 -2.43
N ARG A 8 5.29 13.63 -2.43
CA ARG A 8 5.12 15.05 -2.74
C ARG A 8 5.85 15.36 -4.03
N ILE A 9 5.13 15.87 -5.01
CA ILE A 9 5.65 16.13 -6.35
C ILE A 9 5.45 17.61 -6.64
N PRO A 10 6.52 18.43 -6.70
CA PRO A 10 6.38 19.84 -7.08
C PRO A 10 5.85 19.99 -8.50
N ILE A 11 4.84 20.83 -8.68
CA ILE A 11 4.26 21.15 -9.98
C ILE A 11 4.96 22.41 -10.52
N ARG A 12 6.15 22.24 -11.05
CA ARG A 12 6.92 23.31 -11.68
C ARG A 12 6.58 23.50 -13.16
N ASP A 13 5.97 22.49 -13.75
CA ASP A 13 5.55 22.45 -15.15
C ASP A 13 4.14 21.87 -15.23
N ASN A 14 3.26 22.52 -15.99
CA ASN A 14 1.91 22.05 -16.25
C ASN A 14 1.86 20.63 -16.84
N ARG A 15 2.94 20.17 -17.48
CA ARG A 15 3.05 18.80 -18.01
C ARG A 15 2.93 17.77 -16.89
N VAL A 16 3.50 18.04 -15.71
CA VAL A 16 3.41 17.11 -14.55
C VAL A 16 1.96 16.90 -14.19
N GLN A 17 1.19 17.97 -14.08
CA GLN A 17 -0.23 17.90 -13.76
C GLN A 17 -1.02 17.19 -14.86
N THR A 18 -0.79 17.54 -16.13
CA THR A 18 -1.48 16.94 -17.29
C THR A 18 -1.24 15.43 -17.37
N LEU A 19 -0.06 14.97 -17.03
CA LEU A 19 0.29 13.55 -17.07
C LEU A 19 -0.22 12.77 -15.85
N LEU A 20 -0.10 13.33 -14.65
CA LEU A 20 -0.35 12.61 -13.42
C LEU A 20 -1.80 12.64 -12.97
N VAL A 21 -2.54 13.74 -13.20
CA VAL A 21 -3.93 13.83 -12.78
C VAL A 21 -4.80 12.71 -13.38
N PRO A 22 -4.81 12.49 -14.71
CA PRO A 22 -5.58 11.37 -15.29
C PRO A 22 -5.10 10.01 -14.80
N ALA A 23 -3.80 9.87 -14.57
CA ALA A 23 -3.20 8.61 -14.12
C ALA A 23 -3.53 8.27 -12.65
N LEU A 24 -3.81 9.27 -11.82
CA LEU A 24 -4.14 9.13 -10.41
C LEU A 24 -5.65 9.25 -10.13
N THR A 25 -6.45 9.38 -11.18
CA THR A 25 -7.91 9.38 -11.12
C THR A 25 -8.44 8.06 -11.68
N TYR A 26 -9.36 7.43 -10.97
CA TYR A 26 -10.07 6.24 -11.46
C TYR A 26 -11.57 6.38 -11.24
N THR A 27 -12.34 5.64 -12.01
CA THR A 27 -13.79 5.67 -11.93
C THR A 27 -14.30 4.50 -11.09
N LYS A 28 -14.99 4.81 -10.01
CA LYS A 28 -15.62 3.81 -9.16
C LYS A 28 -17.09 3.67 -9.52
N LYS A 29 -17.54 2.43 -9.76
CA LYS A 29 -18.95 2.12 -9.85
C LYS A 29 -19.56 2.14 -8.46
N VAL A 30 -20.53 3.02 -8.24
CA VAL A 30 -21.28 3.09 -6.99
C VAL A 30 -22.73 2.79 -7.28
N ALA A 31 -23.29 1.79 -6.58
CA ALA A 31 -24.71 1.54 -6.64
C ALA A 31 -25.42 2.62 -5.82
N ILE A 32 -26.05 3.58 -6.48
CA ILE A 32 -26.96 4.51 -5.81
C ILE A 32 -28.27 3.79 -5.58
N MET A 33 -28.48 3.31 -4.37
CA MET A 33 -29.74 2.70 -3.98
C MET A 33 -30.22 3.33 -2.69
N THR A 34 -31.27 4.12 -2.76
CA THR A 34 -32.13 4.39 -1.61
C THR A 34 -32.90 3.11 -1.26
N GLN A 35 -33.29 2.94 0.00
CA GLN A 35 -34.04 1.75 0.44
C GLN A 35 -35.34 1.49 -0.38
N LYS A 36 -35.96 2.55 -0.94
CA LYS A 36 -37.15 2.47 -1.79
C LYS A 36 -36.86 1.97 -3.21
N GLU A 37 -35.68 2.21 -3.75
CA GLU A 37 -35.30 1.83 -5.11
C GLU A 37 -34.79 0.38 -5.23
N ARG A 38 -34.50 -0.28 -4.10
CA ARG A 38 -34.16 -1.73 -4.11
C ARG A 38 -35.31 -2.61 -4.61
N GLN A 39 -36.54 -2.11 -4.55
CA GLN A 39 -37.75 -2.84 -5.00
C GLN A 39 -38.14 -2.54 -6.45
N ALA A 40 -37.65 -1.45 -7.05
CA ALA A 40 -37.88 -1.10 -8.44
C ALA A 40 -36.80 -1.75 -9.34
N ARG A 41 -37.22 -2.42 -10.39
CA ARG A 41 -36.38 -3.10 -11.38
C ARG A 41 -35.38 -2.13 -12.02
N GLY A 42 -34.10 -2.32 -11.76
CA GLY A 42 -33.02 -1.65 -12.46
C GLY A 42 -32.01 -1.05 -11.51
N LYS A 43 -30.83 -1.71 -11.32
CA LYS A 43 -29.70 -1.14 -10.60
C LYS A 43 -29.15 0.03 -11.40
N LYS A 44 -29.47 1.26 -11.00
CA LYS A 44 -28.80 2.43 -11.55
C LYS A 44 -27.39 2.49 -10.95
N MET A 45 -26.40 2.36 -11.81
CA MET A 45 -24.98 2.44 -11.42
C MET A 45 -24.46 3.79 -11.88
N ASP A 46 -23.95 4.59 -10.97
CA ASP A 46 -23.26 5.81 -11.31
C ASP A 46 -21.75 5.61 -11.24
N PHE A 47 -21.06 6.34 -12.09
CA PHE A 47 -19.61 6.34 -12.16
C PHE A 47 -19.10 7.61 -11.47
N ILE A 48 -18.47 7.44 -10.32
CA ILE A 48 -17.89 8.57 -9.57
C ILE A 48 -16.39 8.57 -9.78
N PRO A 49 -15.79 9.68 -10.24
CA PRO A 49 -14.35 9.82 -10.27
C PRO A 49 -13.79 9.82 -8.84
N VAL A 50 -12.74 9.07 -8.61
CA VAL A 50 -12.01 9.03 -7.35
C VAL A 50 -10.60 9.51 -7.61
N GLU A 51 -10.26 10.64 -7.04
CA GLU A 51 -8.94 11.23 -7.11
C GLU A 51 -8.07 10.65 -6.00
N CYS A 52 -6.94 10.08 -6.37
CA CYS A 52 -5.95 9.54 -5.45
C CYS A 52 -4.80 10.51 -5.19
N PHE A 53 -5.09 11.77 -5.29
CA PHE A 53 -4.12 12.86 -5.07
C PHE A 53 -4.84 14.08 -4.51
N GLU A 54 -4.06 14.99 -4.00
CA GLU A 54 -4.47 16.32 -3.56
C GLU A 54 -3.43 17.34 -4.06
N ILE A 55 -3.85 18.50 -4.50
CA ILE A 55 -2.95 19.61 -4.84
C ILE A 55 -2.99 20.60 -3.70
N ARG A 56 -1.85 20.84 -3.07
CA ARG A 56 -1.67 21.81 -1.98
C ARG A 56 -0.56 22.79 -2.31
N LYS A 57 -0.72 24.00 -1.86
CA LYS A 57 0.34 25.01 -1.89
C LYS A 57 1.22 24.86 -0.64
N ILE A 58 2.46 24.51 -0.85
CA ILE A 58 3.47 24.35 0.22
C ILE A 58 4.67 25.22 -0.14
N ASN A 59 5.06 26.13 0.77
CA ASN A 59 6.17 27.06 0.55
C ASN A 59 6.05 27.84 -0.76
N GLN A 60 4.82 28.30 -1.09
CA GLN A 60 4.46 29.03 -2.32
C GLN A 60 4.56 28.23 -3.63
N GLU A 61 4.90 26.95 -3.59
CA GLU A 61 4.87 26.06 -4.75
C GLU A 61 3.65 25.13 -4.66
N ASP A 62 2.98 24.90 -5.80
CA ASP A 62 1.92 23.90 -5.88
C ASP A 62 2.56 22.50 -5.90
N GLN A 63 2.07 21.64 -5.02
CA GLN A 63 2.56 20.26 -4.89
C GLN A 63 1.40 19.28 -5.04
N LEU A 64 1.59 18.26 -5.88
CA LEU A 64 0.71 17.11 -5.95
C LEU A 64 1.12 16.11 -4.86
N ILE A 65 0.19 15.81 -3.97
CA ILE A 65 0.38 14.88 -2.86
C ILE A 65 -0.44 13.64 -3.15
N THR A 66 0.19 12.47 -3.11
CA THR A 66 -0.47 11.19 -3.39
C THR A 66 0.12 10.09 -2.49
N PRO A 67 -0.63 9.02 -2.21
CA PRO A 67 -0.08 7.88 -1.49
C PRO A 67 1.17 7.31 -2.15
N ALA A 68 2.18 6.98 -1.35
CA ALA A 68 3.46 6.46 -1.85
C ALA A 68 3.31 5.15 -2.65
N GLY A 69 2.14 4.47 -2.56
CA GLY A 69 1.79 3.31 -3.38
C GLY A 69 1.78 3.55 -4.88
N TYR A 70 1.65 4.80 -5.30
CA TYR A 70 1.66 5.17 -6.72
C TYR A 70 3.06 5.44 -7.27
N TYR A 71 4.13 5.28 -6.47
CA TYR A 71 5.51 5.58 -6.87
C TYR A 71 5.89 4.95 -8.22
N ASP A 72 5.78 3.63 -8.36
CA ASP A 72 6.16 2.93 -9.58
C ASP A 72 5.33 3.35 -10.80
N ARG A 73 4.07 3.66 -10.60
CA ARG A 73 3.20 4.16 -11.66
C ARG A 73 3.63 5.55 -12.12
N ILE A 74 3.92 6.43 -11.17
CA ILE A 74 4.34 7.80 -11.42
C ILE A 74 5.69 7.83 -12.12
N THR A 75 6.67 7.08 -11.61
CA THR A 75 8.02 7.01 -12.21
C THR A 75 7.98 6.50 -13.65
N ARG A 76 7.18 5.45 -13.92
CA ARG A 76 7.00 4.96 -15.30
C ARG A 76 6.41 6.02 -16.24
N ILE A 77 5.42 6.76 -15.78
CA ILE A 77 4.78 7.81 -16.60
C ILE A 77 5.75 8.96 -16.87
N LEU A 78 6.45 9.44 -15.86
CA LEU A 78 7.41 10.53 -16.01
C LEU A 78 8.60 10.11 -16.89
N THR A 79 9.10 8.90 -16.72
CA THR A 79 10.18 8.34 -17.56
C THR A 79 9.72 8.19 -19.01
N ALA A 80 8.52 7.66 -19.26
CA ALA A 80 7.97 7.53 -20.61
C ALA A 80 7.75 8.90 -21.29
N ALA A 81 7.48 9.96 -20.52
CA ALA A 81 7.37 11.33 -21.00
C ALA A 81 8.74 12.03 -21.17
N GLY A 82 9.86 11.33 -20.94
CA GLY A 82 11.21 11.89 -21.03
C GLY A 82 11.54 12.91 -19.94
N MET A 83 10.78 12.96 -18.84
CA MET A 83 11.00 13.88 -17.74
C MET A 83 12.10 13.38 -16.83
N LYS A 84 13.08 14.24 -16.54
CA LYS A 84 14.10 13.96 -15.53
C LYS A 84 13.56 14.31 -14.15
N PHE A 85 13.69 13.40 -13.21
CA PHE A 85 13.29 13.63 -11.81
C PHE A 85 14.29 12.95 -10.86
N THR A 86 14.35 13.45 -9.65
CA THR A 86 15.13 12.89 -8.55
C THR A 86 14.17 12.51 -7.43
N LEU A 87 14.32 11.32 -6.88
CA LEU A 87 13.62 10.92 -5.67
C LEU A 87 14.46 11.30 -4.45
N GLU A 88 13.86 12.06 -3.57
CA GLU A 88 14.40 12.32 -2.23
C GLU A 88 13.51 11.61 -1.21
N ASP A 89 14.09 10.71 -0.43
CA ASP A 89 13.38 9.99 0.64
C ASP A 89 13.62 10.74 1.97
N LEU A 90 12.59 11.42 2.45
CA LEU A 90 12.62 12.20 3.69
C LEU A 90 12.15 11.40 4.91
N ARG A 91 11.85 10.12 4.73
CA ARG A 91 11.42 9.29 5.86
C ARG A 91 12.61 9.08 6.81
N PRO A 92 12.37 9.19 8.13
CA PRO A 92 13.36 8.75 9.08
C PRO A 92 13.51 7.22 8.97
N LEU A 93 14.48 6.78 8.22
CA LEU A 93 14.85 5.37 8.14
C LEU A 93 15.61 5.04 9.45
N GLY A 94 14.87 4.63 10.45
CA GLY A 94 15.46 3.85 11.53
C GLY A 94 15.92 2.49 10.99
N PRO A 95 17.03 1.94 11.44
CA PRO A 95 17.45 0.60 11.04
C PRO A 95 16.33 -0.39 11.40
N LEU A 96 15.81 -1.10 10.41
CA LEU A 96 14.96 -2.26 10.62
C LEU A 96 15.82 -3.30 11.35
N VAL A 97 15.59 -3.46 12.65
CA VAL A 97 16.24 -4.50 13.41
C VAL A 97 15.55 -5.82 13.11
N THR A 98 16.24 -6.67 12.37
CA THR A 98 15.75 -7.99 11.99
C THR A 98 16.32 -9.06 12.93
N ASN A 99 15.45 -9.92 13.45
CA ASN A 99 15.83 -11.03 14.34
C ASN A 99 15.80 -12.36 13.58
N TRP A 100 16.73 -12.55 12.66
CA TRP A 100 16.79 -13.78 11.87
C TRP A 100 17.06 -15.03 12.70
N LYS A 101 17.82 -14.92 13.80
CA LYS A 101 18.12 -16.07 14.68
C LYS A 101 16.85 -16.73 15.22
N GLU A 102 15.87 -15.93 15.58
CA GLU A 102 14.56 -16.42 16.03
C GLU A 102 13.82 -17.15 14.92
N VAL A 103 13.80 -16.54 13.74
CA VAL A 103 13.12 -17.10 12.56
C VAL A 103 13.81 -18.38 12.08
N ASP A 104 15.14 -18.44 12.15
CA ASP A 104 15.94 -19.61 11.74
C ASP A 104 15.75 -20.82 12.66
N SER A 105 15.20 -20.63 13.86
CA SER A 105 14.86 -21.73 14.77
C SER A 105 13.64 -22.55 14.31
N TYR A 106 12.85 -22.03 13.37
CA TYR A 106 11.67 -22.70 12.83
C TYR A 106 12.01 -23.52 11.58
N ASP A 107 11.38 -24.69 11.47
CA ASP A 107 11.39 -25.50 10.24
C ASP A 107 10.44 -24.83 9.21
N LEU A 108 11.01 -23.96 8.41
CA LEU A 108 10.27 -23.19 7.43
C LEU A 108 9.90 -24.03 6.21
N ARG A 109 8.62 -24.01 5.87
CA ARG A 109 8.12 -24.68 4.68
C ARG A 109 8.59 -23.97 3.40
N TYR A 110 8.42 -24.65 2.28
CA TYR A 110 8.72 -24.14 0.95
C TYR A 110 8.29 -22.68 0.77
N LYS A 111 9.21 -21.84 0.32
CA LYS A 111 9.07 -20.41 0.05
C LYS A 111 8.77 -19.48 1.23
N GLN A 112 8.63 -19.96 2.44
CA GLN A 112 8.42 -19.08 3.60
C GLN A 112 9.65 -18.20 3.85
N ARG A 113 10.84 -18.78 3.83
CA ARG A 113 12.10 -18.04 3.98
C ARG A 113 12.28 -16.99 2.89
N GLU A 114 12.17 -17.38 1.63
CA GLU A 114 12.27 -16.50 0.49
C GLU A 114 11.26 -15.33 0.54
N THR A 115 10.04 -15.61 1.02
CA THR A 115 9.00 -14.60 1.19
C THR A 115 9.36 -13.61 2.30
N LEU A 116 9.88 -14.07 3.44
CA LEU A 116 10.34 -13.18 4.51
C LEU A 116 11.50 -12.29 4.06
N GLU A 117 12.47 -12.85 3.35
CA GLU A 117 13.59 -12.09 2.77
C GLU A 117 13.08 -11.02 1.80
N SER A 118 12.11 -11.38 0.95
CA SER A 118 11.47 -10.43 0.04
C SER A 118 10.71 -9.32 0.77
N ILE A 119 9.99 -9.65 1.86
CA ILE A 119 9.28 -8.65 2.69
C ILE A 119 10.26 -7.64 3.31
N VAL A 120 11.40 -8.12 3.80
CA VAL A 120 12.43 -7.24 4.38
C VAL A 120 13.10 -6.37 3.32
N ALA A 121 13.32 -6.90 2.12
CA ALA A 121 13.97 -6.19 1.03
C ALA A 121 13.07 -5.15 0.34
N HIS A 122 11.74 -5.32 0.41
CA HIS A 122 10.78 -4.48 -0.30
C HIS A 122 9.85 -3.77 0.69
N GLU A 123 9.54 -2.53 0.42
CA GLU A 123 8.65 -1.74 1.30
C GLU A 123 7.20 -2.17 1.24
N ARG A 124 6.80 -2.89 0.20
CA ARG A 124 5.42 -3.34 -0.04
C ARG A 124 5.37 -4.47 -1.06
N GLY A 125 4.32 -5.27 -0.98
CA GLY A 125 4.13 -6.40 -1.87
C GLY A 125 2.84 -7.15 -1.57
N TYR A 126 2.63 -8.22 -2.30
CA TYR A 126 1.53 -9.15 -2.12
C TYR A 126 2.09 -10.56 -1.92
N VAL A 127 1.52 -11.27 -0.96
CA VAL A 127 1.78 -12.70 -0.77
C VAL A 127 0.55 -13.48 -1.26
N CYS A 128 0.65 -14.02 -2.46
CA CYS A 128 -0.40 -14.82 -3.08
C CYS A 128 -0.14 -16.30 -2.86
N TRP A 129 -0.65 -16.82 -1.75
CA TRP A 129 -0.54 -18.25 -1.42
C TRP A 129 -1.93 -18.90 -1.32
N PRO A 130 -2.10 -20.18 -1.65
CA PRO A 130 -3.32 -20.93 -1.43
C PRO A 130 -3.75 -20.94 0.05
N THR A 131 -4.99 -21.29 0.31
CA THR A 131 -5.49 -21.51 1.67
C THR A 131 -4.75 -22.70 2.31
N GLY A 132 -4.47 -22.64 3.60
CA GLY A 132 -3.77 -23.72 4.34
C GLY A 132 -2.24 -23.73 4.22
N THR A 133 -1.62 -22.82 3.48
CA THR A 133 -0.16 -22.77 3.29
C THR A 133 0.61 -22.07 4.40
N GLY A 134 -0.06 -21.66 5.48
CA GLY A 134 0.59 -21.04 6.64
C GLY A 134 0.74 -19.51 6.53
N LYS A 135 -0.17 -18.81 5.84
CA LYS A 135 -0.17 -17.33 5.79
C LYS A 135 -0.21 -16.68 7.17
N SER A 136 -1.03 -17.20 8.09
CA SER A 136 -1.11 -16.70 9.48
C SER A 136 0.18 -16.92 10.24
N PHE A 137 0.83 -18.06 10.03
CA PHE A 137 2.15 -18.34 10.58
C PHE A 137 3.21 -17.37 10.05
N LEU A 138 3.17 -17.05 8.75
CA LEU A 138 4.06 -16.04 8.15
C LEU A 138 3.91 -14.67 8.82
N VAL A 139 2.68 -14.26 9.16
CA VAL A 139 2.44 -13.02 9.90
C VAL A 139 3.11 -13.04 11.27
N GLY A 140 3.03 -14.17 11.98
CA GLY A 140 3.73 -14.37 13.25
C GLY A 140 5.25 -14.22 13.11
N LEU A 141 5.82 -14.86 12.09
CA LEU A 141 7.25 -14.75 11.79
C LEU A 141 7.68 -13.31 11.46
N ILE A 142 6.84 -12.54 10.76
CA ILE A 142 7.11 -11.11 10.50
C ILE A 142 7.17 -10.33 11.82
N CYS A 143 6.26 -10.60 12.76
CA CYS A 143 6.28 -9.94 14.07
C CYS A 143 7.57 -10.25 14.84
N GLN A 144 8.04 -11.50 14.82
CA GLN A 144 9.28 -11.92 15.45
C GLN A 144 10.52 -11.37 14.75
N LEU A 145 10.48 -11.30 13.42
CA LEU A 145 11.58 -10.76 12.62
C LEU A 145 11.80 -9.27 12.85
N LEU A 146 10.73 -8.54 13.16
CA LEU A 146 10.73 -7.09 13.31
C LEU A 146 10.29 -6.65 14.73
N PRO A 147 11.02 -7.03 15.79
CA PRO A 147 10.58 -6.85 17.18
C PRO A 147 10.43 -5.39 17.62
N LYS A 148 11.07 -4.46 16.95
CA LYS A 148 10.97 -3.01 17.24
C LYS A 148 9.98 -2.27 16.33
N ALA A 149 9.34 -2.96 15.38
CA ALA A 149 8.37 -2.35 14.50
C ALA A 149 6.99 -2.26 15.15
N LYS A 150 6.25 -1.19 14.87
CA LYS A 150 4.82 -1.11 15.15
C LYS A 150 4.07 -1.74 13.99
N ILE A 151 3.48 -2.90 14.22
CA ILE A 151 2.80 -3.67 13.20
C ILE A 151 1.30 -3.54 13.40
N VAL A 152 0.58 -3.15 12.35
CA VAL A 152 -0.89 -3.08 12.33
C VAL A 152 -1.39 -4.15 11.36
N ILE A 153 -2.22 -5.04 11.87
CA ILE A 153 -2.84 -6.12 11.09
C ILE A 153 -4.32 -5.82 10.92
N THR A 154 -4.78 -5.82 9.68
CA THR A 154 -6.18 -5.58 9.34
C THR A 154 -6.75 -6.75 8.55
N THR A 155 -7.99 -7.13 8.85
CA THR A 155 -8.72 -8.18 8.12
C THR A 155 -10.13 -7.69 7.79
N LYS A 156 -10.75 -8.29 6.78
CA LYS A 156 -12.12 -7.96 6.39
C LYS A 156 -13.16 -8.54 7.37
N HIS A 157 -12.83 -9.64 8.05
CA HIS A 157 -13.73 -10.39 8.94
C HIS A 157 -13.08 -10.57 10.31
N LEU A 158 -13.92 -10.66 11.36
CA LEU A 158 -13.47 -10.78 12.74
C LEU A 158 -12.88 -12.15 13.07
N ASP A 159 -13.42 -13.24 12.51
CA ASP A 159 -12.97 -14.59 12.81
C ASP A 159 -11.50 -14.81 12.49
N PRO A 160 -10.99 -14.46 11.27
CA PRO A 160 -9.56 -14.56 10.99
C PRO A 160 -8.69 -13.70 11.89
N LEU A 161 -9.21 -12.54 12.35
CA LEU A 161 -8.49 -11.67 13.28
C LEU A 161 -8.38 -12.29 14.66
N SER A 162 -9.45 -12.89 15.16
CA SER A 162 -9.48 -13.58 16.46
C SER A 162 -8.56 -14.80 16.48
N ASP A 163 -8.53 -15.56 15.39
CA ASP A 163 -7.62 -16.71 15.27
C ASP A 163 -6.16 -16.26 15.21
N LEU A 164 -5.87 -15.19 14.47
CA LEU A 164 -4.54 -14.62 14.39
C LEU A 164 -4.08 -14.10 15.75
N TYR A 165 -4.95 -13.37 16.47
CA TYR A 165 -4.67 -12.86 17.81
C TYR A 165 -4.33 -13.98 18.79
N ARG A 166 -5.14 -15.05 18.82
CA ARG A 166 -4.85 -16.25 19.67
C ARG A 166 -3.52 -16.89 19.35
N ASN A 167 -3.16 -16.96 18.06
CA ASN A 167 -1.90 -17.57 17.64
C ASN A 167 -0.67 -16.69 17.91
N LEU A 168 -0.83 -15.38 18.06
CA LEU A 168 0.28 -14.46 18.31
C LEU A 168 0.47 -14.11 19.79
N CYS A 169 -0.61 -14.12 20.58
CA CYS A 169 -0.62 -13.63 21.96
C CYS A 169 -0.93 -14.73 22.99
N GLY A 170 -1.27 -15.94 22.57
CA GLY A 170 -1.49 -17.11 23.40
C GLY A 170 -0.26 -17.96 23.47
#